data_99a486788849420a2b212f8b37c36ac1
#
_entry.id   99a486788849420a2b212f8b37c36ac1
#
_cell.length_a   1.000
_cell.length_b   1.000
_cell.length_c   1.000
_cell.angle_alpha   90.00
_cell.angle_beta   90.00
_cell.angle_gamma   90.00
#
_symmetry.space_group_name_H-M   'P 1'
#
loop_
_entity.id
_entity.type
_entity.pdbx_description
1 polymer ?
#
loop_
_entity_poly.entity_id
_entity_poly.type
_entity_poly.pdbx_seq_one_letter_code
_entity_poly.pdbx_strand_id
1 'polypeptide(L)'
;MALLIAGMLFFWILEGAIPLYKLKFEKNRFSHAGINLVFTLIHLAIHSLLAFLIVVLSEWCRLNGFGLVYWANANIFFTIIITVLGLDFFGGWLVHIIQHKVPLLWSFHIVHHSDKKVDVTTGLRHHPFESVLRGIFFFMGILATGSPMYAVMIFQTLLVFVTAFTHANIKLPGNIDNSLSYFLISPNMHKVHHHHKLPYPDSNYGAIFSIWDRVLGTFKKLHIHQIQYGIDQSTLNDNDENLGMLLKTPFTKK
;
A
#
# COMPACT_ATOMS: atom_id res chain seq x y z
N MET A 1 -3.59 12.80 11.47
CA MET A 1 -2.45 12.24 12.22
C MET A 1 -2.91 11.34 13.36
N ALA A 2 -3.72 11.81 14.35
CA ALA A 2 -4.15 11.00 15.50
C ALA A 2 -4.84 9.68 15.11
N LEU A 3 -5.77 9.69 14.15
CA LEU A 3 -6.46 8.47 13.65
C LEU A 3 -5.49 7.46 13.02
N LEU A 4 -4.43 7.92 12.35
CA LEU A 4 -3.41 7.05 11.76
C LEU A 4 -2.63 6.32 12.84
N ILE A 5 -2.16 7.08 13.84
CA ILE A 5 -1.43 6.52 14.98
C ILE A 5 -2.33 5.54 15.74
N ALA A 6 -3.58 5.92 15.99
CA ALA A 6 -4.55 5.07 16.69
C ALA A 6 -4.83 3.77 15.91
N GLY A 7 -5.01 3.84 14.58
CA GLY A 7 -5.20 2.67 13.73
C GLY A 7 -3.98 1.75 13.73
N MET A 8 -2.78 2.29 13.60
CA MET A 8 -1.54 1.53 13.67
C MET A 8 -1.37 0.85 15.05
N LEU A 9 -1.59 1.58 16.15
CA LEU A 9 -1.52 1.03 17.50
C LEU A 9 -2.58 -0.05 17.73
N PHE A 10 -3.79 0.15 17.24
CA PHE A 10 -4.86 -0.85 17.33
C PHE A 10 -4.43 -2.16 16.69
N PHE A 11 -3.96 -2.13 15.43
CA PHE A 11 -3.50 -3.35 14.76
C PHE A 11 -2.23 -3.91 15.36
N TRP A 12 -1.31 -3.07 15.85
CA TRP A 12 -0.12 -3.51 16.58
C TRP A 12 -0.46 -4.33 17.83
N ILE A 13 -1.47 -3.88 18.61
CA ILE A 13 -1.96 -4.62 19.79
C ILE A 13 -2.66 -5.89 19.36
N LEU A 14 -3.51 -5.82 18.33
CA LEU A 14 -4.28 -6.95 17.83
C LEU A 14 -3.38 -8.09 17.32
N GLU A 15 -2.28 -7.75 16.64
CA GLU A 15 -1.26 -8.73 16.23
C GLU A 15 -0.64 -9.48 17.42
N GLY A 16 -0.49 -8.82 18.55
CA GLY A 16 -0.02 -9.45 19.78
C GLY A 16 -1.04 -10.41 20.39
N ALA A 17 -2.34 -10.10 20.23
CA ALA A 17 -3.45 -10.88 20.81
C ALA A 17 -3.84 -12.09 19.94
N ILE A 18 -3.93 -11.93 18.62
CA ILE A 18 -4.38 -12.95 17.67
C ILE A 18 -3.42 -13.08 16.47
N PRO A 19 -2.13 -13.38 16.68
CA PRO A 19 -1.16 -13.45 15.59
C PRO A 19 -1.49 -14.58 14.60
N LEU A 20 -1.36 -14.29 13.30
CA LEU A 20 -1.46 -15.32 12.27
C LEU A 20 -0.24 -16.22 12.29
N TYR A 21 0.95 -15.63 12.35
CA TYR A 21 2.23 -16.33 12.48
C TYR A 21 3.00 -15.85 13.70
N LYS A 22 3.73 -16.77 14.35
CA LYS A 22 4.72 -16.42 15.38
C LYS A 22 5.99 -15.91 14.69
N LEU A 23 6.06 -14.61 14.42
CA LEU A 23 7.22 -14.00 13.79
C LEU A 23 8.42 -14.03 14.74
N LYS A 24 9.58 -14.47 14.20
CA LYS A 24 10.86 -14.46 14.92
C LYS A 24 11.69 -13.28 14.41
N PHE A 25 11.80 -12.22 15.19
CA PHE A 25 12.62 -11.06 14.87
C PHE A 25 14.09 -11.32 15.26
N GLU A 26 15.05 -10.81 14.48
CA GLU A 26 16.49 -11.00 14.73
C GLU A 26 16.92 -10.37 16.07
N LYS A 27 16.50 -9.15 16.32
CA LYS A 27 16.73 -8.46 17.60
C LYS A 27 15.45 -8.48 18.43
N ASN A 28 14.48 -7.71 18.01
CA ASN A 28 13.14 -7.65 18.61
C ASN A 28 12.19 -6.89 17.68
N ARG A 29 10.87 -6.99 17.94
CA ARG A 29 9.82 -6.35 17.15
C ARG A 29 9.95 -4.82 17.09
N PHE A 30 10.44 -4.18 18.15
CA PHE A 30 10.61 -2.72 18.16
C PHE A 30 11.76 -2.26 17.25
N SER A 31 12.85 -3.04 17.15
CA SER A 31 13.94 -2.76 16.22
C SER A 31 13.47 -2.84 14.78
N HIS A 32 12.69 -3.88 14.43
CA HIS A 32 12.07 -4.04 13.12
C HIS A 32 11.13 -2.86 12.79
N ALA A 33 10.21 -2.55 13.68
CA ALA A 33 9.29 -1.41 13.53
C ALA A 33 10.02 -0.07 13.43
N GLY A 34 11.12 0.08 14.16
CA GLY A 34 11.95 1.30 14.12
C GLY A 34 12.53 1.59 12.74
N ILE A 35 12.99 0.56 12.02
CA ILE A 35 13.46 0.70 10.63
C ILE A 35 12.31 1.17 9.74
N ASN A 36 11.14 0.54 9.84
CA ASN A 36 9.96 0.89 9.05
C ASN A 36 9.46 2.32 9.38
N LEU A 37 9.57 2.74 10.64
CA LEU A 37 9.24 4.11 11.07
C LEU A 37 10.20 5.15 10.50
N VAL A 38 11.50 4.85 10.36
CA VAL A 38 12.45 5.76 9.69
C VAL A 38 12.05 6.01 8.25
N PHE A 39 11.63 4.99 7.51
CA PHE A 39 11.05 5.20 6.17
C PHE A 39 9.86 6.16 6.23
N THR A 40 8.95 6.02 7.20
CA THR A 40 7.82 6.95 7.38
C THR A 40 8.27 8.39 7.58
N LEU A 41 9.32 8.65 8.37
CA LEU A 41 9.83 10.00 8.59
C LEU A 41 10.40 10.62 7.29
N ILE A 42 11.10 9.84 6.48
CA ILE A 42 11.57 10.27 5.16
C ILE A 42 10.39 10.57 4.23
N HIS A 43 9.39 9.69 4.22
CA HIS A 43 8.17 9.87 3.45
C HIS A 43 7.40 11.12 3.87
N LEU A 44 7.34 11.43 5.16
CA LEU A 44 6.63 12.60 5.67
C LEU A 44 7.15 13.89 5.04
N ALA A 45 8.48 14.04 4.87
CA ALA A 45 9.08 15.18 4.20
C ALA A 45 8.65 15.29 2.73
N ILE A 46 8.69 14.17 1.98
CA ILE A 46 8.27 14.13 0.57
C ILE A 46 6.75 14.39 0.47
N HIS A 47 5.95 13.73 1.29
CA HIS A 47 4.49 13.87 1.28
C HIS A 47 4.03 15.29 1.68
N SER A 48 4.79 16.02 2.51
CA SER A 48 4.46 17.41 2.82
C SER A 48 4.53 18.31 1.58
N LEU A 49 5.53 18.11 0.72
CA LEU A 49 5.63 18.81 -0.56
C LEU A 49 4.52 18.37 -1.52
N LEU A 50 4.30 17.06 -1.65
CA LEU A 50 3.25 16.52 -2.51
C LEU A 50 1.85 16.96 -2.06
N ALA A 51 1.62 17.08 -0.75
CA ALA A 51 0.33 17.55 -0.20
C ALA A 51 -0.01 18.98 -0.66
N PHE A 52 0.97 19.87 -0.71
CA PHE A 52 0.77 21.21 -1.26
C PHE A 52 0.32 21.15 -2.72
N LEU A 53 1.00 20.34 -3.55
CA LEU A 53 0.65 20.17 -4.96
C LEU A 53 -0.73 19.52 -5.14
N ILE A 54 -1.11 18.59 -4.27
CA ILE A 54 -2.45 17.97 -4.25
C ILE A 54 -3.52 19.03 -4.02
N VAL A 55 -3.33 19.92 -3.04
CA VAL A 55 -4.28 21.00 -2.76
C VAL A 55 -4.41 21.93 -3.96
N VAL A 56 -3.30 22.37 -4.53
CA VAL A 56 -3.28 23.26 -5.70
C VAL A 56 -4.00 22.61 -6.88
N LEU A 57 -3.72 21.34 -7.15
CA LEU A 57 -4.32 20.63 -8.29
C LEU A 57 -5.83 20.38 -8.09
N SER A 58 -6.23 19.98 -6.89
CA SER A 58 -7.64 19.79 -6.52
C SER A 58 -8.43 21.09 -6.67
N GLU A 59 -7.85 22.21 -6.20
CA GLU A 59 -8.48 23.53 -6.33
C GLU A 59 -8.53 24.00 -7.79
N TRP A 60 -7.49 23.74 -8.58
CA TRP A 60 -7.50 24.02 -10.01
C TRP A 60 -8.62 23.25 -10.73
N CYS A 61 -8.81 21.95 -10.43
CA CYS A 61 -9.90 21.17 -10.99
C CYS A 61 -11.27 21.80 -10.65
N ARG A 62 -11.43 22.23 -9.39
CA ARG A 62 -12.67 22.87 -8.90
C ARG A 62 -12.96 24.18 -9.64
N LEU A 63 -11.98 25.05 -9.77
CA LEU A 63 -12.13 26.37 -10.41
C LEU A 63 -12.41 26.28 -11.91
N ASN A 64 -11.87 25.26 -12.58
CA ASN A 64 -12.03 25.06 -14.02
C ASN A 64 -13.15 24.05 -14.37
N GLY A 65 -13.87 23.51 -13.40
CA GLY A 65 -14.87 22.47 -13.65
C GLY A 65 -14.29 21.23 -14.35
N PHE A 66 -13.03 20.88 -14.04
CA PHE A 66 -12.29 19.85 -14.74
C PHE A 66 -12.33 18.50 -14.02
N GLY A 67 -12.56 17.43 -14.77
CA GLY A 67 -12.58 16.05 -14.31
C GLY A 67 -13.98 15.47 -14.18
N LEU A 68 -14.03 14.14 -14.04
CA LEU A 68 -15.27 13.35 -14.15
C LEU A 68 -16.38 13.84 -13.19
N VAL A 69 -16.01 14.24 -11.98
CA VAL A 69 -16.97 14.72 -10.96
C VAL A 69 -17.74 15.95 -11.47
N TYR A 70 -17.06 16.89 -12.10
CA TYR A 70 -17.69 18.12 -12.62
C TYR A 70 -18.41 17.88 -13.94
N TRP A 71 -17.85 17.08 -14.84
CA TRP A 71 -18.46 16.75 -16.13
C TRP A 71 -19.75 15.95 -15.97
N ALA A 72 -19.81 15.09 -14.94
CA ALA A 72 -21.01 14.34 -14.61
C ALA A 72 -22.01 15.10 -13.72
N ASN A 73 -21.70 16.36 -13.32
CA ASN A 73 -22.47 17.12 -12.34
C ASN A 73 -22.83 16.29 -11.09
N ALA A 74 -21.81 15.59 -10.56
CA ALA A 74 -22.00 14.61 -9.51
C ALA A 74 -22.39 15.29 -8.18
N ASN A 75 -23.41 14.77 -7.50
CA ASN A 75 -23.72 15.17 -6.14
C ASN A 75 -22.62 14.66 -5.16
N ILE A 76 -22.68 15.08 -3.90
CA ILE A 76 -21.66 14.77 -2.90
C ILE A 76 -21.40 13.26 -2.75
N PHE A 77 -22.44 12.43 -2.79
CA PHE A 77 -22.34 10.98 -2.65
C PHE A 77 -21.57 10.36 -3.83
N PHE A 78 -21.96 10.68 -5.06
CA PHE A 78 -21.25 10.22 -6.26
C PHE A 78 -19.86 10.82 -6.39
N THR A 79 -19.64 12.05 -5.95
CA THR A 79 -18.31 12.68 -5.89
C THR A 79 -17.35 11.86 -5.04
N ILE A 80 -17.79 11.44 -3.84
CA ILE A 80 -16.95 10.59 -2.96
C ILE A 80 -16.67 9.25 -3.63
N ILE A 81 -17.66 8.59 -4.22
CA ILE A 81 -17.50 7.29 -4.89
C ILE A 81 -16.51 7.41 -6.06
N ILE A 82 -16.72 8.38 -6.96
CA ILE A 82 -15.83 8.58 -8.13
C ILE A 82 -14.40 8.86 -7.68
N THR A 83 -14.24 9.72 -6.67
CA THR A 83 -12.93 10.05 -6.12
C THR A 83 -12.25 8.82 -5.52
N VAL A 84 -12.94 8.11 -4.62
CA VAL A 84 -12.34 6.97 -3.91
C VAL A 84 -11.98 5.84 -4.88
N LEU A 85 -12.85 5.51 -5.82
CA LEU A 85 -12.57 4.50 -6.84
C LEU A 85 -11.44 4.94 -7.78
N GLY A 86 -11.48 6.18 -8.27
CA GLY A 86 -10.46 6.66 -9.21
C GLY A 86 -9.08 6.76 -8.56
N LEU A 87 -8.98 7.29 -7.34
CA LEU A 87 -7.70 7.38 -6.63
C LEU A 87 -7.17 6.00 -6.24
N ASP A 88 -8.06 5.05 -5.89
CA ASP A 88 -7.65 3.66 -5.64
C ASP A 88 -7.16 2.96 -6.91
N PHE A 89 -7.79 3.24 -8.06
CA PHE A 89 -7.31 2.74 -9.33
C PHE A 89 -5.95 3.29 -9.70
N PHE A 90 -5.78 4.61 -9.78
CA PHE A 90 -4.53 5.24 -10.22
C PHE A 90 -3.43 5.14 -9.17
N GLY A 91 -3.70 5.60 -7.95
CA GLY A 91 -2.72 5.68 -6.85
C GLY A 91 -2.53 4.38 -6.07
N GLY A 92 -3.44 3.43 -6.23
CA GLY A 92 -3.37 2.08 -5.66
C GLY A 92 -2.94 1.06 -6.71
N TRP A 93 -3.91 0.48 -7.42
CA TRP A 93 -3.71 -0.67 -8.30
C TRP A 93 -2.78 -0.41 -9.49
N LEU A 94 -2.99 0.68 -10.24
CA LEU A 94 -2.25 0.94 -11.48
C LEU A 94 -0.75 1.20 -11.23
N VAL A 95 -0.43 2.06 -10.27
CA VAL A 95 0.97 2.31 -9.92
C VAL A 95 1.63 1.04 -9.38
N HIS A 96 0.91 0.23 -8.64
CA HIS A 96 1.42 -0.98 -8.01
C HIS A 96 1.79 -2.05 -9.05
N ILE A 97 0.89 -2.34 -10.01
CA ILE A 97 1.23 -3.28 -11.10
C ILE A 97 2.40 -2.78 -11.94
N ILE A 98 2.49 -1.48 -12.20
CA ILE A 98 3.63 -0.88 -12.93
C ILE A 98 4.92 -1.03 -12.14
N GLN A 99 4.90 -0.86 -10.82
CA GLN A 99 6.05 -1.11 -9.95
C GLN A 99 6.54 -2.56 -10.02
N HIS A 100 5.64 -3.52 -10.17
CA HIS A 100 6.01 -4.93 -10.32
C HIS A 100 6.48 -5.30 -11.72
N LYS A 101 5.91 -4.69 -12.76
CA LYS A 101 6.17 -5.09 -14.16
C LYS A 101 7.34 -4.34 -14.81
N VAL A 102 7.71 -3.19 -14.30
CA VAL A 102 8.85 -2.41 -14.82
C VAL A 102 10.09 -2.69 -13.95
N PRO A 103 11.14 -3.36 -14.48
CA PRO A 103 12.30 -3.80 -13.67
C PRO A 103 12.98 -2.69 -12.88
N LEU A 104 13.08 -1.50 -13.45
CA LEU A 104 13.64 -0.32 -12.74
C LEU A 104 12.79 0.04 -11.53
N LEU A 105 11.46 0.03 -11.65
CA LEU A 105 10.54 0.41 -10.57
C LEU A 105 10.45 -0.71 -9.53
N TRP A 106 10.49 -1.96 -9.96
CA TRP A 106 10.61 -3.11 -9.08
C TRP A 106 11.85 -3.02 -8.18
N SER A 107 12.99 -2.51 -8.69
CA SER A 107 14.19 -2.38 -7.87
C SER A 107 14.00 -1.49 -6.63
N PHE A 108 13.07 -0.57 -6.65
CA PHE A 108 12.66 0.24 -5.50
C PHE A 108 11.60 -0.47 -4.66
N HIS A 109 10.60 -1.07 -5.30
CA HIS A 109 9.49 -1.73 -4.62
C HIS A 109 9.90 -3.04 -3.92
N ILE A 110 10.97 -3.66 -4.36
CA ILE A 110 11.55 -4.85 -3.72
C ILE A 110 11.93 -4.61 -2.25
N VAL A 111 12.20 -3.35 -1.84
CA VAL A 111 12.45 -2.97 -0.44
C VAL A 111 11.24 -3.30 0.43
N HIS A 112 10.03 -3.06 -0.08
CA HIS A 112 8.78 -3.41 0.58
C HIS A 112 8.60 -4.95 0.66
N HIS A 113 8.82 -5.65 -0.45
CA HIS A 113 8.69 -7.10 -0.52
C HIS A 113 9.81 -7.88 0.18
N SER A 114 10.96 -7.26 0.47
CA SER A 114 12.07 -7.92 1.15
C SER A 114 11.79 -8.25 2.63
N ASP A 115 10.70 -7.73 3.19
CA ASP A 115 10.33 -7.99 4.57
C ASP A 115 9.92 -9.46 4.76
N LYS A 116 10.72 -10.19 5.52
CA LYS A 116 10.45 -11.60 5.89
C LYS A 116 9.52 -11.75 7.09
N LYS A 117 9.13 -10.63 7.70
CA LYS A 117 8.36 -10.58 8.95
C LYS A 117 7.20 -9.61 8.84
N VAL A 118 6.38 -9.80 7.79
CA VAL A 118 5.27 -8.90 7.46
C VAL A 118 4.36 -8.71 8.67
N ASP A 119 4.32 -7.49 9.16
CA ASP A 119 3.46 -7.00 10.23
C ASP A 119 2.86 -5.62 9.86
N VAL A 120 2.06 -5.03 10.73
CA VAL A 120 1.40 -3.76 10.46
C VAL A 120 2.37 -2.66 10.04
N THR A 121 3.64 -2.70 10.50
CA THR A 121 4.65 -1.69 10.16
C THR A 121 5.25 -1.87 8.78
N THR A 122 5.11 -3.06 8.17
CA THR A 122 5.57 -3.32 6.79
C THR A 122 4.90 -2.41 5.78
N GLY A 123 3.64 -2.00 6.03
CA GLY A 123 2.94 -1.00 5.22
C GLY A 123 3.62 0.39 5.17
N LEU A 124 4.59 0.63 6.04
CA LEU A 124 5.41 1.85 6.08
C LEU A 124 6.75 1.69 5.34
N ARG A 125 7.14 0.46 4.99
CA ARG A 125 8.44 0.11 4.45
C ARG A 125 8.50 0.30 2.93
N HIS A 126 8.63 1.52 2.48
CA HIS A 126 8.76 1.86 1.07
C HIS A 126 10.04 2.67 0.81
N HIS A 127 10.68 2.46 -0.35
CA HIS A 127 11.80 3.29 -0.74
C HIS A 127 11.32 4.73 -1.06
N PRO A 128 12.06 5.79 -0.67
CA PRO A 128 11.62 7.19 -0.89
C PRO A 128 11.22 7.52 -2.32
N PHE A 129 11.87 6.93 -3.32
CA PHE A 129 11.53 7.10 -4.73
C PHE A 129 10.09 6.64 -5.06
N GLU A 130 9.58 5.63 -4.37
CA GLU A 130 8.20 5.18 -4.55
C GLU A 130 7.18 6.26 -4.19
N SER A 131 7.46 7.08 -3.18
CA SER A 131 6.56 8.19 -2.81
C SER A 131 6.39 9.18 -3.94
N VAL A 132 7.47 9.50 -4.66
CA VAL A 132 7.43 10.39 -5.82
C VAL A 132 6.61 9.76 -6.94
N LEU A 133 6.89 8.50 -7.27
CA LEU A 133 6.16 7.77 -8.30
C LEU A 133 4.66 7.67 -7.97
N ARG A 134 4.32 7.25 -6.74
CA ARG A 134 2.92 7.18 -6.27
C ARG A 134 2.25 8.57 -6.31
N GLY A 135 2.99 9.64 -5.99
CA GLY A 135 2.51 11.02 -6.12
C GLY A 135 2.11 11.39 -7.55
N ILE A 136 2.91 11.00 -8.55
CA ILE A 136 2.59 11.24 -9.96
C ILE A 136 1.27 10.55 -10.35
N PHE A 137 1.10 9.28 -10.01
CA PHE A 137 -0.14 8.54 -10.30
C PHE A 137 -1.33 9.09 -9.51
N PHE A 138 -1.10 9.56 -8.30
CA PHE A 138 -2.12 10.22 -7.50
C PHE A 138 -2.61 11.52 -8.15
N PHE A 139 -1.69 12.33 -8.69
CA PHE A 139 -2.04 13.52 -9.47
C PHE A 139 -2.83 13.17 -10.74
N MET A 140 -2.45 12.12 -11.45
CA MET A 140 -3.23 11.62 -12.59
C MET A 140 -4.66 11.24 -12.16
N GLY A 141 -4.81 10.58 -11.02
CA GLY A 141 -6.11 10.24 -10.46
C GLY A 141 -6.95 11.48 -10.12
N ILE A 142 -6.35 12.50 -9.51
CA ILE A 142 -7.04 13.78 -9.20
C ILE A 142 -7.50 14.46 -10.50
N LEU A 143 -6.64 14.55 -11.51
CA LEU A 143 -7.00 15.13 -12.80
C LEU A 143 -8.13 14.35 -13.48
N ALA A 144 -8.03 13.03 -13.54
CA ALA A 144 -9.04 12.19 -14.18
C ALA A 144 -10.42 12.32 -13.50
N THR A 145 -10.43 12.33 -12.18
CA THR A 145 -11.67 12.39 -11.40
C THR A 145 -12.17 13.81 -11.15
N GLY A 146 -11.28 14.80 -11.07
CA GLY A 146 -11.62 16.16 -10.62
C GLY A 146 -11.84 16.23 -9.11
N SER A 147 -11.12 15.40 -8.34
CA SER A 147 -11.39 15.17 -6.90
C SER A 147 -11.28 16.43 -6.06
N PRO A 148 -12.36 16.86 -5.37
CA PRO A 148 -12.28 17.93 -4.39
C PRO A 148 -11.56 17.47 -3.11
N MET A 149 -10.89 18.40 -2.42
CA MET A 149 -9.98 18.08 -1.31
C MET A 149 -10.62 17.25 -0.19
N TYR A 150 -11.90 17.50 0.16
CA TYR A 150 -12.58 16.70 1.18
C TYR A 150 -12.69 15.22 0.81
N ALA A 151 -12.93 14.90 -0.47
CA ALA A 151 -13.04 13.53 -0.95
C ALA A 151 -11.64 12.87 -1.04
N VAL A 152 -10.60 13.64 -1.40
CA VAL A 152 -9.19 13.21 -1.31
C VAL A 152 -8.82 12.82 0.12
N MET A 153 -9.21 13.63 1.12
CA MET A 153 -8.93 13.33 2.54
C MET A 153 -9.65 12.06 3.01
N ILE A 154 -10.89 11.82 2.55
CA ILE A 154 -11.62 10.57 2.83
C ILE A 154 -10.85 9.39 2.26
N PHE A 155 -10.43 9.46 0.98
CA PHE A 155 -9.64 8.40 0.35
C PHE A 155 -8.35 8.12 1.12
N GLN A 156 -7.57 9.15 1.45
CA GLN A 156 -6.30 8.98 2.19
C GLN A 156 -6.51 8.35 3.56
N THR A 157 -7.58 8.73 4.26
CA THR A 157 -7.92 8.13 5.56
C THR A 157 -8.24 6.65 5.42
N LEU A 158 -9.05 6.28 4.42
CA LEU A 158 -9.38 4.88 4.11
C LEU A 158 -8.12 4.10 3.72
N LEU A 159 -7.28 4.67 2.84
CA LEU A 159 -6.05 4.02 2.37
C LEU A 159 -5.14 3.64 3.52
N VAL A 160 -4.88 4.57 4.44
CA VAL A 160 -4.00 4.30 5.58
C VAL A 160 -4.57 3.24 6.50
N PHE A 161 -5.86 3.30 6.80
CA PHE A 161 -6.51 2.30 7.65
C PHE A 161 -6.48 0.90 6.99
N VAL A 162 -6.83 0.81 5.70
CA VAL A 162 -6.82 -0.46 4.97
C VAL A 162 -5.39 -0.99 4.81
N THR A 163 -4.40 -0.13 4.55
CA THR A 163 -2.98 -0.54 4.48
C THR A 163 -2.52 -1.14 5.82
N ALA A 164 -2.83 -0.50 6.95
CA ALA A 164 -2.51 -1.06 8.27
C ALA A 164 -3.22 -2.41 8.50
N PHE A 165 -4.48 -2.52 8.11
CA PHE A 165 -5.26 -3.76 8.23
C PHE A 165 -4.70 -4.90 7.38
N THR A 166 -4.38 -4.64 6.11
CA THR A 166 -3.95 -5.67 5.15
C THR A 166 -2.57 -6.23 5.46
N HIS A 167 -1.66 -5.40 5.99
CA HIS A 167 -0.33 -5.84 6.41
C HIS A 167 -0.34 -6.50 7.79
N ALA A 168 -1.33 -6.20 8.64
CA ALA A 168 -1.38 -6.74 10.00
C ALA A 168 -1.25 -8.26 10.03
N ASN A 169 -0.38 -8.76 10.91
CA ASN A 169 -0.16 -10.19 11.14
C ASN A 169 -1.25 -10.78 12.02
N ILE A 170 -2.51 -10.61 11.63
CA ILE A 170 -3.68 -11.07 12.38
C ILE A 170 -4.30 -12.31 11.75
N LYS A 171 -4.81 -13.20 12.62
CA LYS A 171 -5.54 -14.40 12.21
C LYS A 171 -7.02 -14.07 12.11
N LEU A 172 -7.52 -13.88 10.89
CA LEU A 172 -8.96 -13.79 10.65
C LEU A 172 -9.56 -15.16 10.37
N PRO A 173 -10.81 -15.43 10.82
CA PRO A 173 -11.57 -16.58 10.36
C PRO A 173 -11.69 -16.57 8.83
N GLY A 174 -11.45 -17.73 8.19
CA GLY A 174 -11.39 -17.83 6.74
C GLY A 174 -12.66 -17.39 6.01
N ASN A 175 -13.84 -17.59 6.61
CA ASN A 175 -15.12 -17.13 6.07
C ASN A 175 -15.21 -15.60 6.08
N ILE A 176 -14.72 -14.93 7.14
CA ILE A 176 -14.70 -13.46 7.22
C ILE A 176 -13.70 -12.89 6.20
N ASP A 177 -12.48 -13.42 6.15
CA ASP A 177 -11.47 -12.97 5.18
C ASP A 177 -11.95 -13.17 3.73
N ASN A 178 -12.53 -14.32 3.42
CA ASN A 178 -13.10 -14.58 2.09
C ASN A 178 -14.22 -13.60 1.75
N SER A 179 -15.16 -13.34 2.66
CA SER A 179 -16.25 -12.39 2.43
C SER A 179 -15.73 -10.97 2.19
N LEU A 180 -14.79 -10.50 3.02
CA LEU A 180 -14.14 -9.21 2.83
C LEU A 180 -13.43 -9.12 1.47
N SER A 181 -12.74 -10.20 1.07
CA SER A 181 -11.95 -10.23 -0.17
C SER A 181 -12.77 -10.06 -1.45
N TYR A 182 -14.10 -10.13 -1.40
CA TYR A 182 -14.95 -9.82 -2.56
C TYR A 182 -15.01 -8.33 -2.88
N PHE A 183 -14.85 -7.48 -1.87
CA PHE A 183 -15.01 -6.03 -2.00
C PHE A 183 -13.71 -5.29 -1.69
N LEU A 184 -13.03 -5.69 -0.62
CA LEU A 184 -11.81 -5.05 -0.12
C LEU A 184 -10.61 -5.99 -0.26
N ILE A 185 -9.43 -5.41 -0.28
CA ILE A 185 -8.21 -6.20 -0.08
C ILE A 185 -8.22 -6.72 1.36
N SER A 186 -8.29 -8.05 1.52
CA SER A 186 -8.23 -8.68 2.84
C SER A 186 -6.78 -8.95 3.27
N PRO A 187 -6.51 -9.12 4.57
CA PRO A 187 -5.18 -9.48 5.05
C PRO A 187 -4.60 -10.72 4.37
N ASN A 188 -5.40 -11.79 4.19
CA ASN A 188 -4.89 -13.01 3.54
C ASN A 188 -4.65 -12.80 2.04
N MET A 189 -5.50 -12.01 1.36
CA MET A 189 -5.31 -11.66 -0.05
C MET A 189 -4.00 -10.90 -0.25
N HIS A 190 -3.72 -9.91 0.60
CA HIS A 190 -2.49 -9.12 0.51
C HIS A 190 -1.25 -9.93 0.91
N LYS A 191 -1.37 -10.86 1.87
CA LYS A 191 -0.27 -11.77 2.22
C LYS A 191 0.14 -12.71 1.08
N VAL A 192 -0.81 -13.08 0.19
CA VAL A 192 -0.48 -13.81 -1.04
C VAL A 192 0.42 -12.98 -1.95
N HIS A 193 0.16 -11.67 -2.05
CA HIS A 193 1.00 -10.72 -2.77
C HIS A 193 2.42 -10.62 -2.19
N HIS A 194 2.58 -10.72 -0.87
CA HIS A 194 3.89 -10.76 -0.20
C HIS A 194 4.59 -12.13 -0.21
N HIS A 195 4.03 -13.14 -0.91
CA HIS A 195 4.68 -14.43 -1.03
C HIS A 195 5.99 -14.31 -1.84
N HIS A 196 7.06 -14.99 -1.40
CA HIS A 196 8.39 -14.85 -1.98
C HIS A 196 8.51 -15.32 -3.44
N LYS A 197 7.64 -16.23 -3.90
CA LYS A 197 7.80 -16.96 -5.16
C LYS A 197 6.72 -16.60 -6.18
N LEU A 198 7.16 -16.33 -7.41
CA LEU A 198 6.25 -16.18 -8.55
C LEU A 198 5.34 -17.43 -8.71
N PRO A 199 4.11 -17.26 -9.16
CA PRO A 199 3.52 -16.03 -9.70
C PRO A 199 2.74 -15.20 -8.67
N TYR A 200 2.87 -15.46 -7.38
CA TYR A 200 2.04 -14.87 -6.33
C TYR A 200 2.35 -13.39 -6.01
N PRO A 201 3.62 -12.94 -5.95
CA PRO A 201 3.90 -11.52 -5.82
C PRO A 201 3.30 -10.68 -6.96
N ASP A 202 3.20 -11.28 -8.15
CA ASP A 202 2.63 -10.67 -9.34
C ASP A 202 1.10 -10.81 -9.39
N SER A 203 0.42 -10.55 -8.26
CA SER A 203 -1.03 -10.62 -8.12
C SER A 203 -1.51 -9.76 -6.95
N ASN A 204 -2.83 -9.52 -6.85
CA ASN A 204 -3.47 -8.84 -5.74
C ASN A 204 -2.87 -7.44 -5.46
N TYR A 205 -2.80 -6.62 -6.48
CA TYR A 205 -2.19 -5.28 -6.46
C TYR A 205 -3.08 -4.19 -5.85
N GLY A 206 -4.36 -4.46 -5.60
CA GLY A 206 -5.28 -3.48 -5.05
C GLY A 206 -4.79 -2.89 -3.72
N ALA A 207 -5.15 -1.63 -3.46
CA ALA A 207 -4.82 -0.97 -2.21
C ALA A 207 -6.01 -0.97 -1.23
N ILE A 208 -7.20 -0.58 -1.69
CA ILE A 208 -8.44 -0.62 -0.90
C ILE A 208 -9.38 -1.69 -1.44
N PHE A 209 -9.70 -1.62 -2.76
CA PHE A 209 -10.70 -2.50 -3.37
C PHE A 209 -10.06 -3.65 -4.14
N SER A 210 -10.63 -4.85 -3.97
CA SER A 210 -10.23 -6.06 -4.70
C SER A 210 -10.83 -6.14 -6.10
N ILE A 211 -11.74 -5.23 -6.45
CA ILE A 211 -12.45 -5.22 -7.73
C ILE A 211 -11.48 -5.12 -8.92
N TRP A 212 -10.42 -4.31 -8.78
CA TRP A 212 -9.43 -4.12 -9.83
C TRP A 212 -8.71 -5.42 -10.18
N ASP A 213 -8.28 -6.17 -9.16
CA ASP A 213 -7.63 -7.47 -9.35
C ASP A 213 -8.57 -8.50 -9.97
N ARG A 214 -9.85 -8.45 -9.64
CA ARG A 214 -10.86 -9.38 -10.18
C ARG A 214 -11.21 -9.07 -11.62
N VAL A 215 -11.47 -7.80 -11.93
CA VAL A 215 -11.87 -7.36 -13.28
C VAL A 215 -10.70 -7.44 -14.26
N LEU A 216 -9.47 -7.13 -13.78
CA LEU A 216 -8.27 -7.10 -14.62
C LEU A 216 -7.45 -8.40 -14.56
N GLY A 217 -7.97 -9.45 -13.91
CA GLY A 217 -7.41 -10.81 -13.97
C GLY A 217 -6.13 -11.01 -13.15
N THR A 218 -5.84 -10.13 -12.18
CA THR A 218 -4.65 -10.23 -11.31
C THR A 218 -4.94 -10.88 -9.95
N PHE A 219 -6.18 -11.30 -9.70
CA PHE A 219 -6.56 -11.97 -8.45
C PHE A 219 -6.01 -13.39 -8.37
N LYS A 220 -5.32 -13.71 -7.27
CA LYS A 220 -4.85 -15.07 -6.94
C LYS A 220 -5.11 -15.43 -5.51
N LYS A 221 -5.27 -16.73 -5.27
CA LYS A 221 -5.38 -17.33 -3.93
C LYS A 221 -4.22 -18.28 -3.67
N LEU A 222 -3.79 -18.32 -2.43
CA LEU A 222 -2.87 -19.32 -1.90
C LEU A 222 -3.35 -19.69 -0.48
N HIS A 223 -3.19 -20.95 -0.11
CA HIS A 223 -3.48 -21.35 1.26
C HIS A 223 -2.53 -20.64 2.23
N ILE A 224 -3.08 -20.08 3.31
CA ILE A 224 -2.32 -19.26 4.25
C ILE A 224 -1.09 -19.99 4.81
N HIS A 225 -1.17 -21.32 5.00
CA HIS A 225 -0.05 -22.13 5.48
C HIS A 225 1.10 -22.30 4.48
N GLN A 226 0.89 -21.94 3.21
CA GLN A 226 1.89 -22.02 2.14
C GLN A 226 2.61 -20.70 1.93
N ILE A 227 2.14 -19.61 2.56
CA ILE A 227 2.72 -18.28 2.41
C ILE A 227 4.05 -18.24 3.16
N GLN A 228 5.08 -17.80 2.43
CA GLN A 228 6.40 -17.46 2.96
C GLN A 228 6.76 -16.07 2.44
N TYR A 229 7.10 -15.17 3.35
CA TYR A 229 7.42 -13.78 3.03
C TYR A 229 8.86 -13.62 2.54
N GLY A 230 9.13 -12.49 1.89
CA GLY A 230 10.41 -12.14 1.34
C GLY A 230 10.45 -12.24 -0.17
N ILE A 231 11.64 -12.44 -0.72
CA ILE A 231 11.88 -12.50 -2.18
C ILE A 231 12.70 -13.74 -2.52
N ASP A 232 12.37 -14.38 -3.65
CA ASP A 232 13.08 -15.58 -4.16
C ASP A 232 14.34 -15.18 -4.96
N GLN A 233 15.11 -14.22 -4.48
CA GLN A 233 16.35 -13.82 -5.10
C GLN A 233 17.48 -13.93 -4.07
N SER A 234 18.42 -14.83 -4.36
CA SER A 234 19.65 -15.03 -3.57
C SER A 234 20.56 -13.81 -3.45
N THR A 235 20.20 -12.70 -4.07
CA THR A 235 21.01 -11.49 -4.22
C THR A 235 20.76 -10.41 -3.16
N LEU A 236 19.65 -10.45 -2.42
CA LEU A 236 19.49 -9.61 -1.25
C LEU A 236 19.99 -10.41 -0.05
N ASN A 237 21.20 -10.05 0.39
CA ASN A 237 21.79 -10.57 1.62
C ASN A 237 20.77 -10.61 2.75
N ASP A 238 20.92 -11.55 3.69
CA ASP A 238 20.03 -11.79 4.84
C ASP A 238 19.80 -10.58 5.78
N ASN A 239 20.24 -9.39 5.40
CA ASN A 239 20.17 -8.16 6.18
C ASN A 239 18.94 -7.29 5.80
N ASP A 240 17.75 -7.88 5.81
CA ASP A 240 16.49 -7.17 5.62
C ASP A 240 16.16 -6.17 6.76
N GLU A 241 16.96 -6.17 7.84
CA GLU A 241 16.85 -5.25 8.97
C GLU A 241 17.99 -4.18 8.99
N ASN A 242 18.65 -3.90 7.86
CA ASN A 242 19.64 -2.83 7.75
C ASN A 242 19.14 -1.70 6.85
N LEU A 243 18.80 -0.55 7.47
CA LEU A 243 18.27 0.61 6.75
C LEU A 243 19.19 1.09 5.62
N GLY A 244 20.51 1.15 5.85
CA GLY A 244 21.47 1.61 4.85
C GLY A 244 21.55 0.68 3.64
N MET A 245 21.40 -0.63 3.85
CA MET A 245 21.34 -1.62 2.77
C MET A 245 20.02 -1.52 2.02
N LEU A 246 18.90 -1.38 2.72
CA LEU A 246 17.58 -1.22 2.11
C LEU A 246 17.53 0.02 1.20
N LEU A 247 18.09 1.14 1.63
CA LEU A 247 18.18 2.35 0.80
C LEU A 247 19.12 2.19 -0.40
N LYS A 248 20.14 1.34 -0.32
CA LYS A 248 21.08 1.07 -1.42
C LYS A 248 20.59 -0.02 -2.37
N THR A 249 19.66 -0.86 -1.96
CA THR A 249 19.16 -2.02 -2.73
C THR A 249 18.86 -1.70 -4.20
N PRO A 250 18.13 -0.59 -4.55
CA PRO A 250 17.82 -0.27 -5.93
C PRO A 250 19.04 0.00 -6.81
N PHE A 251 20.16 0.37 -6.20
CA PHE A 251 21.39 0.82 -6.89
C PHE A 251 22.49 -0.23 -6.89
N THR A 252 22.30 -1.35 -6.20
CA THR A 252 23.25 -2.47 -6.27
C THR A 252 23.04 -3.24 -7.56
N LYS A 253 24.13 -3.42 -8.34
CA LYS A 253 24.08 -4.25 -9.55
C LYS A 253 23.64 -5.68 -9.18
N LYS A 254 22.62 -6.16 -9.88
CA LYS A 254 22.20 -7.56 -9.85
C LYS A 254 23.19 -8.42 -10.62
#